data_38d0506698839a5269a69f5d3330dc13
#
_entry.id   38d0506698839a5269a69f5d3330dc13
#
_cell.length_a   1.000
_cell.length_b   1.000
_cell.length_c   1.000
_cell.angle_alpha   90.00
_cell.angle_beta   90.00
_cell.angle_gamma   90.00
#
_symmetry.space_group_name_H-M   'P 1'
#
loop_
_entity.id
_entity.type
_entity.pdbx_description
1 polymer ?
#
loop_
_entity_poly.entity_id
_entity_poly.type
_entity_poly.pdbx_seq_one_letter_code
_entity_poly.pdbx_strand_id
1 'polypeptide(L)'
;MRQKTNRIREPLPSSNTTAQKTLRRRLIGLPEGACRAGPPGAFPLVGMMQEMGTLAGSADSDRGEAMSSAERRVVVTGLGAVTPLGSDIEMTWRRLIAGESAGAVITAFAPETHPVRIACEAVAFEPERWLERRTLRRLDRFAQFAVAAARMAEADAELDIGSEPDRMGAAIATAQGGVRSLAECCRELAQTGRIHPTLVTAFMPNMAAGWVSIELGLRGPLASPCTACAASAMAVGEGYDAIRLGRAEVMLCGGSEAGITPLAMAGFAAMRALSRRNDDPASASRPFDAGRDGFVMGEGAAVLVLEELGHARARGARVYAEVGGYGLSSDSFHMTEPDPAGTGQARAIRAALRDAGVAAQDVDYVNAHASSTELGDTTETVALKAALGEEKARSTPISSIKGAIGHCLGAAGAVEAAVTVLALRENIAPPTINYENLDASCDLDYVSNEARPAELNIALSNSFGFGGHNAVLLLRSYEDGRATQNS
;
A
#
# COMPACT_ATOMS: atom_id res chain seq x y z
N MET A 1 -62.87 10.73 -2.69
CA MET A 1 -62.98 11.67 -1.60
C MET A 1 -62.45 11.04 -0.31
N ARG A 2 -61.24 11.38 0.07
CA ARG A 2 -60.72 11.38 1.47
C ARG A 2 -59.45 12.20 1.47
N GLN A 3 -59.44 13.25 2.25
CA GLN A 3 -58.46 14.32 2.35
C GLN A 3 -57.17 13.83 3.02
N LYS A 4 -56.01 14.24 2.45
CA LYS A 4 -54.71 14.17 3.07
C LYS A 4 -54.51 15.40 3.95
N THR A 5 -54.35 15.19 5.25
CA THR A 5 -53.96 16.24 6.21
C THR A 5 -52.41 16.28 6.28
N ASN A 6 -51.83 17.39 5.84
CA ASN A 6 -50.44 17.78 6.09
C ASN A 6 -50.26 18.09 7.57
N ARG A 7 -49.34 17.42 8.27
CA ARG A 7 -48.83 17.88 9.58
C ARG A 7 -47.44 18.48 9.37
N ILE A 8 -47.38 19.78 9.54
CA ILE A 8 -46.15 20.57 9.67
C ILE A 8 -45.49 20.15 11.00
N ARG A 9 -44.22 19.76 10.99
CA ARG A 9 -43.44 19.54 12.21
C ARG A 9 -42.80 20.85 12.64
N GLU A 10 -43.12 21.29 13.84
CA GLU A 10 -42.48 22.42 14.55
C GLU A 10 -41.05 22.01 14.99
N PRO A 11 -40.08 22.96 15.05
CA PRO A 11 -38.73 22.69 15.54
C PRO A 11 -38.69 22.55 17.07
N LEU A 12 -37.94 21.58 17.56
CA LEU A 12 -37.70 21.33 18.99
C LEU A 12 -36.82 22.44 19.60
N PRO A 13 -37.06 22.84 20.84
CA PRO A 13 -36.30 23.89 21.52
C PRO A 13 -34.93 23.39 21.99
N SER A 14 -33.88 24.23 21.87
CA SER A 14 -32.55 24.04 22.38
C SER A 14 -32.53 24.00 23.91
N SER A 15 -32.35 22.83 24.51
CA SER A 15 -32.15 22.70 25.95
C SER A 15 -30.65 22.70 26.30
N ASN A 16 -30.21 23.86 26.74
CA ASN A 16 -28.90 24.05 27.38
C ASN A 16 -29.11 23.78 28.88
N THR A 17 -28.88 22.55 29.34
CA THR A 17 -29.09 22.22 30.76
C THR A 17 -27.77 22.27 31.54
N THR A 18 -27.87 22.89 32.70
CA THR A 18 -26.86 23.14 33.73
C THR A 18 -26.05 21.89 34.14
N ALA A 19 -26.52 20.70 33.82
CA ALA A 19 -25.85 19.42 34.10
C ALA A 19 -24.57 19.18 33.29
N GLN A 20 -24.43 19.74 32.08
CA GLN A 20 -23.22 19.58 31.28
C GLN A 20 -22.04 20.46 31.74
N LYS A 21 -22.29 21.52 32.49
CA LYS A 21 -21.23 22.38 33.07
C LYS A 21 -20.59 21.76 34.31
N THR A 22 -21.28 20.89 35.03
CA THR A 22 -20.76 20.25 36.25
C THR A 22 -19.86 19.05 35.99
N LEU A 23 -20.02 18.36 34.85
CA LEU A 23 -19.21 17.20 34.48
C LEU A 23 -17.82 17.61 33.95
N ARG A 24 -17.70 18.79 33.34
CA ARG A 24 -16.41 19.34 32.90
C ARG A 24 -15.46 19.80 34.01
N ARG A 25 -16.01 20.11 35.20
CA ARG A 25 -15.22 20.61 36.35
C ARG A 25 -14.55 19.54 37.19
N ARG A 26 -14.83 18.24 36.96
CA ARG A 26 -14.25 17.14 37.77
C ARG A 26 -13.09 16.40 37.10
N LEU A 27 -12.73 16.72 35.87
CA LEU A 27 -11.70 15.98 35.11
C LEU A 27 -10.38 16.73 34.90
N ILE A 28 -10.26 18.01 35.33
CA ILE A 28 -9.00 18.75 35.20
C ILE A 28 -8.77 19.52 36.51
N GLY A 29 -8.06 18.90 37.45
CA GLY A 29 -7.55 19.56 38.65
C GLY A 29 -6.35 20.44 38.32
N LEU A 30 -6.54 21.72 38.07
CA LEU A 30 -5.51 22.75 38.06
C LEU A 30 -5.95 23.92 38.96
N PRO A 31 -5.03 24.50 39.79
CA PRO A 31 -5.37 25.57 40.75
C PRO A 31 -5.71 26.89 40.05
N GLU A 32 -6.69 27.59 40.58
CA GLU A 32 -7.06 28.94 40.14
C GLU A 32 -5.96 29.95 40.52
N GLY A 33 -5.41 30.61 39.53
CA GLY A 33 -4.54 31.78 39.73
C GLY A 33 -3.47 31.93 38.66
N ALA A 34 -3.83 32.46 37.50
CA ALA A 34 -3.04 33.31 36.62
C ALA A 34 -3.56 33.31 35.16
N CYS A 35 -4.45 34.24 34.87
CA CYS A 35 -4.62 34.77 33.50
C CYS A 35 -5.27 36.13 33.61
N ARG A 36 -4.46 37.17 33.81
CA ARG A 36 -4.82 38.53 33.40
C ARG A 36 -4.16 38.80 32.05
N ALA A 37 -4.94 38.85 30.99
CA ALA A 37 -4.49 39.24 29.68
C ALA A 37 -4.23 40.75 29.64
N GLY A 38 -3.01 41.15 29.28
CA GLY A 38 -2.67 42.50 28.85
C GLY A 38 -2.65 42.56 27.31
N PRO A 39 -2.79 43.74 26.69
CA PRO A 39 -2.89 43.89 25.25
C PRO A 39 -1.53 43.64 24.53
N PRO A 40 -1.54 43.28 23.23
CA PRO A 40 -0.32 42.92 22.49
C PRO A 40 0.55 44.15 22.22
N GLY A 41 1.72 44.18 22.86
CA GLY A 41 2.78 45.15 22.59
C GLY A 41 3.75 44.58 21.55
N ALA A 42 4.05 45.39 20.53
CA ALA A 42 5.00 45.10 19.49
C ALA A 42 6.42 44.88 20.06
N PHE A 43 7.08 43.81 19.67
CA PHE A 43 8.52 43.62 19.89
C PHE A 43 9.32 44.39 18.80
N PRO A 44 10.29 45.23 19.13
CA PRO A 44 11.17 45.84 18.13
C PRO A 44 12.28 44.88 17.72
N LEU A 45 12.28 44.50 16.45
CA LEU A 45 13.40 43.88 15.75
C LEU A 45 14.37 44.95 15.26
N VAL A 46 15.23 45.48 16.14
CA VAL A 46 16.42 46.24 15.73
C VAL A 46 17.49 46.05 16.81
N GLY A 47 18.61 45.43 16.46
CA GLY A 47 19.84 45.52 17.27
C GLY A 47 20.58 44.22 17.55
N MET A 48 20.88 43.38 16.57
CA MET A 48 21.95 42.36 16.69
C MET A 48 22.58 42.05 15.32
N MET A 49 23.02 43.07 14.61
CA MET A 49 23.90 42.92 13.45
C MET A 49 25.06 43.90 13.56
N GLN A 50 25.95 43.71 14.53
CA GLN A 50 27.26 44.32 14.54
C GLN A 50 28.09 43.69 15.67
N GLU A 51 28.71 42.55 15.36
CA GLU A 51 29.94 42.01 15.93
C GLU A 51 30.17 40.57 15.47
N MET A 52 30.52 40.38 14.21
CA MET A 52 31.28 39.23 13.74
C MET A 52 32.16 39.68 12.57
N GLY A 53 33.15 40.51 12.92
CA GLY A 53 34.30 40.77 12.07
C GLY A 53 35.38 39.74 12.33
N THR A 54 35.90 39.20 11.26
CA THR A 54 37.25 38.61 11.10
C THR A 54 37.59 37.40 11.98
N LEU A 55 37.26 36.22 11.48
CA LEU A 55 38.14 35.06 11.54
C LEU A 55 38.18 34.44 10.14
N ALA A 56 39.00 35.05 9.25
CA ALA A 56 39.49 34.39 8.06
C ALA A 56 40.65 33.50 8.48
N GLY A 57 40.40 32.21 8.53
CA GLY A 57 41.39 31.16 8.83
C GLY A 57 40.95 29.87 8.16
N SER A 58 41.53 29.58 6.99
CA SER A 58 41.75 28.27 6.37
C SER A 58 40.73 27.18 6.72
N ALA A 59 39.64 27.12 5.98
CA ALA A 59 38.91 25.87 5.75
C ALA A 59 39.22 25.46 4.32
N ASP A 60 40.20 24.60 4.25
CA ASP A 60 40.70 23.95 3.06
C ASP A 60 39.65 22.92 2.58
N SER A 61 39.42 22.97 1.26
CA SER A 61 39.17 21.87 0.36
C SER A 61 38.51 20.61 0.93
N ASP A 62 37.21 20.70 1.22
CA ASP A 62 36.31 19.53 1.05
C ASP A 62 34.99 20.00 0.38
N ARG A 63 35.14 20.70 -0.73
CA ARG A 63 34.10 20.77 -1.74
C ARG A 63 34.18 19.43 -2.47
N GLY A 64 33.54 18.43 -1.85
CA GLY A 64 33.17 17.22 -2.57
C GLY A 64 32.59 17.66 -3.91
N GLU A 65 33.18 17.17 -4.97
CA GLU A 65 32.74 17.33 -6.34
C GLU A 65 31.22 17.21 -6.34
N ALA A 66 30.53 18.27 -6.71
CA ALA A 66 29.15 18.18 -7.13
C ALA A 66 29.18 17.24 -8.35
N MET A 67 29.05 15.95 -8.08
CA MET A 67 28.78 14.96 -9.13
C MET A 67 27.62 15.54 -9.94
N SER A 68 27.88 15.80 -11.22
CA SER A 68 26.84 15.97 -12.22
C SER A 68 25.71 15.04 -11.84
N SER A 69 24.52 15.57 -11.58
CA SER A 69 23.34 14.78 -11.26
C SER A 69 22.88 14.04 -12.53
N ALA A 70 23.67 13.05 -12.95
CA ALA A 70 23.13 11.98 -13.78
C ALA A 70 21.95 11.42 -12.97
N GLU A 71 20.78 11.46 -13.55
CA GLU A 71 19.55 11.04 -12.90
C GLU A 71 19.75 9.61 -12.37
N ARG A 72 19.70 9.44 -11.03
CA ARG A 72 19.90 8.13 -10.39
C ARG A 72 18.74 7.23 -10.78
N ARG A 73 19.03 6.12 -11.45
CA ARG A 73 18.03 5.13 -11.86
C ARG A 73 17.84 4.11 -10.76
N VAL A 74 16.59 3.69 -10.56
CA VAL A 74 16.21 2.76 -9.49
C VAL A 74 15.70 1.46 -10.09
N VAL A 75 16.34 0.35 -9.73
CA VAL A 75 16.01 -0.97 -10.24
C VAL A 75 15.53 -1.90 -9.13
N VAL A 76 14.79 -2.93 -9.51
CA VAL A 76 14.34 -4.00 -8.62
C VAL A 76 15.32 -5.17 -8.76
N THR A 77 16.01 -5.51 -7.69
CA THR A 77 17.02 -6.58 -7.67
C THR A 77 16.58 -7.82 -6.90
N GLY A 78 15.53 -7.72 -6.06
CA GLY A 78 15.01 -8.86 -5.32
C GLY A 78 13.54 -8.74 -5.01
N LEU A 79 12.87 -9.89 -4.89
CA LEU A 79 11.45 -10.03 -4.62
C LEU A 79 11.20 -11.05 -3.51
N GLY A 80 10.37 -10.72 -2.56
CA GLY A 80 9.89 -11.66 -1.55
C GLY A 80 8.42 -11.44 -1.26
N ALA A 81 7.65 -12.52 -1.12
CA ALA A 81 6.23 -12.40 -0.85
C ALA A 81 5.70 -13.59 -0.03
N VAL A 82 4.65 -13.30 0.73
CA VAL A 82 3.74 -14.27 1.35
C VAL A 82 2.33 -13.86 0.92
N THR A 83 1.62 -14.73 0.22
CA THR A 83 0.28 -14.44 -0.30
C THR A 83 -0.67 -15.59 -0.03
N PRO A 84 -1.98 -15.42 -0.25
CA PRO A 84 -2.92 -16.55 -0.18
C PRO A 84 -2.65 -17.65 -1.21
N LEU A 85 -1.99 -17.33 -2.34
CA LEU A 85 -1.63 -18.33 -3.35
C LEU A 85 -0.29 -19.02 -3.09
N GLY A 86 0.57 -18.48 -2.22
CA GLY A 86 1.86 -19.11 -1.98
C GLY A 86 2.66 -18.49 -0.84
N SER A 87 3.61 -19.25 -0.33
CA SER A 87 4.57 -18.83 0.70
C SER A 87 5.81 -18.13 0.13
N ASP A 88 5.88 -17.96 -1.18
CA ASP A 88 6.92 -17.25 -1.93
C ASP A 88 6.34 -16.62 -3.21
N ILE A 89 7.13 -15.75 -3.85
CA ILE A 89 6.68 -15.01 -5.03
C ILE A 89 6.56 -15.90 -6.27
N GLU A 90 7.39 -16.92 -6.43
CA GLU A 90 7.38 -17.82 -7.59
C GLU A 90 6.15 -18.73 -7.57
N MET A 91 5.81 -19.28 -6.40
CA MET A 91 4.59 -20.06 -6.23
C MET A 91 3.36 -19.18 -6.47
N THR A 92 3.35 -17.97 -5.92
CA THR A 92 2.29 -16.98 -6.14
C THR A 92 2.09 -16.72 -7.63
N TRP A 93 3.16 -16.42 -8.36
CA TRP A 93 3.13 -16.16 -9.79
C TRP A 93 2.58 -17.33 -10.60
N ARG A 94 3.12 -18.54 -10.39
CA ARG A 94 2.69 -19.74 -11.13
C ARG A 94 1.19 -20.02 -10.95
N ARG A 95 0.68 -19.92 -9.73
CA ARG A 95 -0.74 -20.17 -9.44
C ARG A 95 -1.63 -19.03 -9.94
N LEU A 96 -1.12 -17.80 -9.92
CA LEU A 96 -1.82 -16.63 -10.45
C LEU A 96 -2.03 -16.74 -11.97
N ILE A 97 -0.98 -17.04 -12.75
CA ILE A 97 -1.11 -17.21 -14.20
C ILE A 97 -1.90 -18.47 -14.60
N ALA A 98 -1.99 -19.45 -13.70
CA ALA A 98 -2.88 -20.61 -13.87
C ALA A 98 -4.35 -20.28 -13.58
N GLY A 99 -4.69 -19.06 -13.17
CA GLY A 99 -6.06 -18.63 -12.88
C GLY A 99 -6.63 -19.23 -11.58
N GLU A 100 -5.79 -19.62 -10.63
CA GLU A 100 -6.26 -20.19 -9.36
C GLU A 100 -6.81 -19.11 -8.43
N SER A 101 -7.87 -19.44 -7.68
CA SER A 101 -8.45 -18.61 -6.62
C SER A 101 -8.05 -19.13 -5.25
N ALA A 102 -7.69 -18.21 -4.34
CA ALA A 102 -7.47 -18.51 -2.92
C ALA A 102 -8.69 -18.22 -2.04
N GLY A 103 -9.83 -17.85 -2.64
CA GLY A 103 -11.07 -17.59 -1.91
C GLY A 103 -11.59 -18.84 -1.21
N ALA A 104 -11.72 -18.79 0.12
CA ALA A 104 -12.15 -19.93 0.95
C ALA A 104 -12.98 -19.48 2.16
N VAL A 105 -13.59 -20.43 2.83
CA VAL A 105 -14.21 -20.17 4.15
C VAL A 105 -13.11 -19.85 5.16
N ILE A 106 -13.32 -18.82 5.96
CA ILE A 106 -12.35 -18.36 6.98
C ILE A 106 -12.03 -19.49 7.97
N THR A 107 -10.75 -19.71 8.23
CA THR A 107 -10.23 -20.67 9.20
C THR A 107 -9.55 -20.02 10.41
N ALA A 108 -9.16 -18.74 10.31
CA ALA A 108 -8.50 -18.01 11.39
C ALA A 108 -9.36 -17.81 12.65
N PHE A 109 -10.67 -17.92 12.52
CA PHE A 109 -11.65 -17.90 13.61
C PHE A 109 -12.95 -18.61 13.19
N ALA A 110 -13.85 -18.88 14.14
CA ALA A 110 -15.18 -19.48 13.88
C ALA A 110 -16.11 -18.45 13.22
N PRO A 111 -16.38 -18.55 11.89
CA PRO A 111 -17.07 -17.50 11.15
C PRO A 111 -18.60 -17.63 11.12
N GLU A 112 -19.20 -18.64 11.75
CA GLU A 112 -20.63 -19.03 11.58
C GLU A 112 -21.61 -17.92 11.95
N THR A 113 -21.23 -17.06 12.90
CA THR A 113 -22.07 -15.93 13.35
C THR A 113 -21.80 -14.63 12.57
N HIS A 114 -20.81 -14.65 11.67
CA HIS A 114 -20.48 -13.47 10.88
C HIS A 114 -21.28 -13.40 9.58
N PRO A 115 -21.68 -12.20 9.13
CA PRO A 115 -22.42 -12.03 7.88
C PRO A 115 -21.56 -12.34 6.64
N VAL A 116 -20.23 -12.21 6.76
CA VAL A 116 -19.24 -12.63 5.75
C VAL A 116 -18.34 -13.67 6.38
N ARG A 117 -18.25 -14.84 5.72
CA ARG A 117 -17.55 -16.01 6.20
C ARG A 117 -16.40 -16.46 5.31
N ILE A 118 -16.03 -15.62 4.34
CA ILE A 118 -15.04 -15.92 3.30
C ILE A 118 -13.89 -14.92 3.34
N ALA A 119 -12.69 -15.40 3.02
CA ALA A 119 -11.47 -14.59 2.90
C ALA A 119 -10.43 -15.35 2.04
N CYS A 120 -9.34 -14.65 1.69
CA CYS A 120 -8.15 -15.23 1.09
C CYS A 120 -7.04 -15.24 2.16
N GLU A 121 -6.88 -16.36 2.87
CA GLU A 121 -5.92 -16.53 3.95
C GLU A 121 -4.58 -17.06 3.45
N ALA A 122 -3.46 -16.60 3.99
CA ALA A 122 -2.12 -17.13 3.73
C ALA A 122 -1.87 -18.38 4.61
N VAL A 123 -2.62 -19.46 4.35
CA VAL A 123 -2.60 -20.69 5.17
C VAL A 123 -1.30 -21.47 5.08
N ALA A 124 -0.54 -21.33 3.99
CA ALA A 124 0.74 -22.01 3.79
C ALA A 124 1.93 -21.32 4.48
N PHE A 125 1.69 -20.21 5.17
CA PHE A 125 2.77 -19.48 5.84
C PHE A 125 3.21 -20.15 7.13
N GLU A 126 4.48 -20.52 7.19
CA GLU A 126 5.17 -21.10 8.35
C GLU A 126 6.17 -20.09 8.94
N PRO A 127 5.78 -19.30 9.95
CA PRO A 127 6.63 -18.23 10.47
C PRO A 127 7.94 -18.73 11.11
N GLU A 128 7.95 -19.96 11.65
CA GLU A 128 9.13 -20.57 12.25
C GLU A 128 10.28 -20.82 11.27
N ARG A 129 10.04 -20.80 9.98
CA ARG A 129 11.09 -20.88 8.96
C ARG A 129 11.91 -19.60 8.86
N TRP A 130 11.33 -18.47 9.29
CA TRP A 130 11.88 -17.12 9.08
C TRP A 130 12.27 -16.42 10.35
N LEU A 131 11.70 -16.79 11.48
CA LEU A 131 11.80 -16.10 12.75
C LEU A 131 12.00 -17.07 13.90
N GLU A 132 12.87 -16.71 14.82
CA GLU A 132 13.03 -17.45 16.06
C GLU A 132 11.77 -17.40 16.93
N ARG A 133 11.49 -18.47 17.69
CA ARG A 133 10.32 -18.57 18.59
C ARG A 133 10.21 -17.42 19.59
N ARG A 134 11.34 -16.86 20.04
CA ARG A 134 11.36 -15.73 20.97
C ARG A 134 10.84 -14.46 20.30
N THR A 135 11.24 -14.21 19.07
CA THR A 135 10.82 -13.08 18.25
C THR A 135 9.33 -13.23 17.89
N LEU A 136 8.91 -14.40 17.43
CA LEU A 136 7.51 -14.69 17.08
C LEU A 136 6.50 -14.32 18.17
N ARG A 137 6.83 -14.55 19.44
CA ARG A 137 5.95 -14.21 20.58
C ARG A 137 5.75 -12.71 20.80
N ARG A 138 6.54 -11.86 20.15
CA ARG A 138 6.51 -10.41 20.28
C ARG A 138 5.88 -9.69 19.11
N LEU A 139 5.73 -10.41 17.98
CA LEU A 139 5.23 -9.85 16.73
C LEU A 139 3.78 -10.23 16.51
N ASP A 140 2.97 -9.27 16.11
CA ASP A 140 1.71 -9.56 15.44
C ASP A 140 1.98 -10.20 14.06
N ARG A 141 1.00 -10.93 13.54
CA ARG A 141 1.11 -11.67 12.27
C ARG A 141 1.53 -10.78 11.09
N PHE A 142 1.06 -9.53 11.02
CA PHE A 142 1.47 -8.62 9.93
C PHE A 142 2.98 -8.36 9.96
N ALA A 143 3.57 -8.18 11.13
CA ALA A 143 5.02 -8.00 11.26
C ALA A 143 5.81 -9.29 10.96
N GLN A 144 5.23 -10.47 11.27
CA GLN A 144 5.81 -11.75 10.89
C GLN A 144 5.86 -11.91 9.37
N PHE A 145 4.78 -11.58 8.65
CA PHE A 145 4.75 -11.55 7.20
C PHE A 145 5.80 -10.58 6.61
N ALA A 146 5.90 -9.37 7.17
CA ALA A 146 6.85 -8.35 6.69
C ALA A 146 8.30 -8.83 6.79
N VAL A 147 8.70 -9.39 7.93
CA VAL A 147 10.07 -9.89 8.12
C VAL A 147 10.36 -11.08 7.21
N ALA A 148 9.40 -12.00 7.07
CA ALA A 148 9.57 -13.14 6.17
C ALA A 148 9.75 -12.70 4.70
N ALA A 149 8.87 -11.81 4.21
CA ALA A 149 8.98 -11.28 2.85
C ALA A 149 10.28 -10.48 2.65
N ALA A 150 10.73 -9.72 3.65
CA ALA A 150 11.99 -8.98 3.57
C ALA A 150 13.21 -9.90 3.49
N ARG A 151 13.25 -10.99 4.29
CA ARG A 151 14.31 -11.99 4.22
C ARG A 151 14.33 -12.76 2.89
N MET A 152 13.15 -13.04 2.32
CA MET A 152 13.06 -13.63 0.98
C MET A 152 13.62 -12.67 -0.07
N ALA A 153 13.26 -11.38 -0.01
CA ALA A 153 13.73 -10.38 -0.95
C ALA A 153 15.24 -10.13 -0.83
N GLU A 154 15.79 -10.09 0.40
CA GLU A 154 17.22 -10.01 0.68
C GLU A 154 17.97 -11.19 0.05
N ALA A 155 17.49 -12.41 0.30
CA ALA A 155 18.10 -13.63 -0.22
C ALA A 155 18.04 -13.70 -1.76
N ASP A 156 16.91 -13.31 -2.36
CA ASP A 156 16.70 -13.26 -3.80
C ASP A 156 17.60 -12.21 -4.49
N ALA A 157 17.86 -11.09 -3.81
CA ALA A 157 18.78 -10.05 -4.26
C ALA A 157 20.25 -10.41 -4.04
N GLU A 158 20.57 -11.48 -3.30
CA GLU A 158 21.93 -11.79 -2.83
C GLU A 158 22.61 -10.55 -2.18
N LEU A 159 21.85 -9.85 -1.30
CA LEU A 159 22.27 -8.58 -0.75
C LEU A 159 23.16 -8.77 0.49
N ASP A 160 24.35 -8.16 0.50
CA ASP A 160 25.21 -8.09 1.68
C ASP A 160 24.94 -6.78 2.46
N ILE A 161 23.95 -6.81 3.35
CA ILE A 161 23.59 -5.66 4.18
C ILE A 161 24.74 -5.26 5.12
N GLY A 162 25.56 -6.23 5.54
CA GLY A 162 26.67 -5.98 6.46
C GLY A 162 27.75 -5.06 5.90
N SER A 163 27.87 -4.97 4.58
CA SER A 163 28.88 -4.13 3.91
C SER A 163 28.62 -2.64 4.05
N GLU A 164 27.36 -2.19 3.90
CA GLU A 164 26.97 -0.77 3.90
C GLU A 164 25.63 -0.51 4.62
N PRO A 165 25.46 -0.95 5.89
CA PRO A 165 24.14 -0.92 6.56
C PRO A 165 23.55 0.49 6.70
N ASP A 166 24.39 1.54 6.79
CA ASP A 166 23.95 2.94 6.94
C ASP A 166 23.40 3.53 5.63
N ARG A 167 23.67 2.86 4.49
CA ARG A 167 23.17 3.23 3.16
C ARG A 167 21.97 2.38 2.72
N MET A 168 21.54 1.42 3.54
CA MET A 168 20.45 0.50 3.27
C MET A 168 19.31 0.71 4.24
N GLY A 169 18.12 1.01 3.72
CA GLY A 169 16.93 1.36 4.50
C GLY A 169 15.73 0.48 4.19
N ALA A 170 14.59 0.81 4.80
CA ALA A 170 13.33 0.14 4.51
C ALA A 170 12.14 1.10 4.53
N ALA A 171 11.13 0.80 3.69
CA ALA A 171 9.82 1.45 3.72
C ALA A 171 8.75 0.34 3.69
N ILE A 172 8.19 -0.01 4.84
CA ILE A 172 7.22 -1.10 4.97
C ILE A 172 5.90 -0.56 5.52
N ALA A 173 4.88 -0.66 4.71
CA ALA A 173 3.54 -0.13 4.96
C ALA A 173 2.57 -1.15 5.54
N THR A 174 1.49 -0.65 6.10
CA THR A 174 0.29 -1.42 6.49
C THR A 174 -0.91 -0.48 6.52
N ALA A 175 -2.13 -1.02 6.44
CA ALA A 175 -3.36 -0.23 6.61
C ALA A 175 -3.83 -0.24 8.06
N GLN A 176 -3.72 -1.35 8.77
CA GLN A 176 -4.31 -1.54 10.11
C GLN A 176 -3.28 -1.82 11.21
N GLY A 177 -2.06 -2.18 10.84
CA GLY A 177 -1.08 -2.64 11.81
C GLY A 177 -1.49 -3.93 12.52
N GLY A 178 -1.11 -4.09 13.78
CA GLY A 178 -1.38 -5.28 14.58
C GLY A 178 -2.78 -5.34 15.16
N VAL A 179 -3.80 -5.22 14.31
CA VAL A 179 -5.23 -5.27 14.71
C VAL A 179 -5.59 -6.58 15.39
N ARG A 180 -4.93 -7.69 15.05
CA ARG A 180 -5.13 -9.01 15.72
C ARG A 180 -4.71 -8.93 17.18
N SER A 181 -3.48 -8.53 17.45
CA SER A 181 -2.96 -8.38 18.82
C SER A 181 -3.79 -7.39 19.64
N LEU A 182 -4.23 -6.29 19.03
CA LEU A 182 -5.09 -5.30 19.69
C LEU A 182 -6.42 -5.93 20.10
N ALA A 183 -7.11 -6.62 19.19
CA ALA A 183 -8.40 -7.25 19.46
C ALA A 183 -8.30 -8.38 20.52
N GLU A 184 -7.25 -9.19 20.47
CA GLU A 184 -6.99 -10.25 21.43
C GLU A 184 -6.70 -9.69 22.83
N CYS A 185 -5.84 -8.69 22.95
CA CYS A 185 -5.54 -8.04 24.22
C CYS A 185 -6.72 -7.29 24.83
N CYS A 186 -7.55 -6.64 24.01
CA CYS A 186 -8.80 -6.02 24.49
C CYS A 186 -9.73 -7.07 25.12
N ARG A 187 -9.84 -8.24 24.53
CA ARG A 187 -10.65 -9.35 25.05
C ARG A 187 -10.07 -9.89 26.36
N GLU A 188 -8.74 -10.12 26.41
CA GLU A 188 -8.04 -10.58 27.60
C GLU A 188 -8.19 -9.58 28.76
N LEU A 189 -7.99 -8.28 28.49
CA LEU A 189 -8.17 -7.23 29.48
C LEU A 189 -9.57 -7.23 30.08
N ALA A 190 -10.59 -7.37 29.24
CA ALA A 190 -11.99 -7.42 29.67
C ALA A 190 -12.32 -8.66 30.53
N GLN A 191 -11.67 -9.81 30.24
CA GLN A 191 -11.92 -11.06 30.97
C GLN A 191 -11.08 -11.22 32.24
N THR A 192 -9.84 -10.75 32.24
CA THR A 192 -8.84 -11.06 33.29
C THR A 192 -8.29 -9.84 34.01
N GLY A 193 -8.53 -8.64 33.51
CA GLY A 193 -7.91 -7.40 33.99
C GLY A 193 -6.41 -7.30 33.66
N ARG A 194 -5.86 -8.19 32.84
CA ARG A 194 -4.43 -8.23 32.48
C ARG A 194 -4.22 -7.86 31.01
N ILE A 195 -3.00 -7.41 30.71
CA ILE A 195 -2.59 -7.06 29.35
C ILE A 195 -1.16 -7.55 29.11
N HIS A 196 -0.89 -7.97 27.88
CA HIS A 196 0.45 -8.42 27.51
C HIS A 196 1.42 -7.23 27.41
N PRO A 197 2.63 -7.28 28.00
CA PRO A 197 3.55 -6.15 28.06
C PRO A 197 4.07 -5.70 26.67
N THR A 198 4.02 -6.56 25.66
CA THR A 198 4.44 -6.22 24.29
C THR A 198 3.30 -5.67 23.42
N LEU A 199 2.09 -5.47 23.96
CA LEU A 199 0.95 -5.01 23.16
C LEU A 199 1.29 -3.77 22.35
N VAL A 200 1.86 -2.73 22.97
CA VAL A 200 2.12 -1.45 22.29
C VAL A 200 3.00 -1.65 21.05
N THR A 201 4.09 -2.40 21.19
CA THR A 201 5.00 -2.70 20.08
C THR A 201 4.45 -3.74 19.10
N ALA A 202 3.44 -4.51 19.48
CA ALA A 202 2.80 -5.46 18.57
C ALA A 202 1.77 -4.80 17.64
N PHE A 203 1.02 -3.78 18.14
CA PHE A 203 -0.05 -3.21 17.33
C PHE A 203 0.34 -1.97 16.50
N MET A 204 1.44 -1.26 16.85
CA MET A 204 1.81 -0.03 16.16
C MET A 204 2.14 -0.28 14.67
N PRO A 205 1.58 0.51 13.73
CA PRO A 205 1.78 0.31 12.29
C PRO A 205 3.25 0.34 11.83
N ASN A 206 4.09 1.17 12.46
CA ASN A 206 5.51 1.31 12.12
C ASN A 206 6.36 0.10 12.51
N MET A 207 5.80 -0.85 13.26
CA MET A 207 6.60 -1.97 13.77
C MET A 207 6.94 -3.02 12.72
N ALA A 208 6.22 -3.09 11.60
CA ALA A 208 6.65 -3.91 10.46
C ALA A 208 8.01 -3.44 9.94
N ALA A 209 8.15 -2.14 9.63
CA ALA A 209 9.42 -1.55 9.20
C ALA A 209 10.50 -1.65 10.30
N GLY A 210 10.12 -1.37 11.56
CA GLY A 210 11.04 -1.47 12.70
C GLY A 210 11.62 -2.87 12.87
N TRP A 211 10.80 -3.91 12.78
CA TRP A 211 11.28 -5.29 12.90
C TRP A 211 12.10 -5.74 11.69
N VAL A 212 11.74 -5.34 10.46
CA VAL A 212 12.57 -5.58 9.28
C VAL A 212 13.96 -4.95 9.47
N SER A 213 14.03 -3.70 9.92
CA SER A 213 15.30 -3.03 10.20
C SER A 213 16.13 -3.76 11.28
N ILE A 214 15.51 -4.18 12.39
CA ILE A 214 16.18 -4.89 13.49
C ILE A 214 16.69 -6.27 13.04
N GLU A 215 15.86 -7.05 12.36
CA GLU A 215 16.16 -8.43 11.99
C GLU A 215 17.20 -8.53 10.85
N LEU A 216 17.29 -7.51 9.98
CA LEU A 216 18.26 -7.48 8.88
C LEU A 216 19.46 -6.55 9.13
N GLY A 217 19.40 -5.71 10.17
CA GLY A 217 20.50 -4.79 10.49
C GLY A 217 20.56 -3.54 9.62
N LEU A 218 19.44 -3.12 9.02
CA LEU A 218 19.36 -1.91 8.20
C LEU A 218 19.46 -0.66 9.08
N ARG A 219 20.28 0.32 8.70
CA ARG A 219 20.52 1.55 9.46
C ARG A 219 20.26 2.83 8.66
N GLY A 220 19.94 2.71 7.38
CA GLY A 220 19.53 3.81 6.52
C GLY A 220 18.12 4.33 6.83
N PRO A 221 17.51 5.08 5.91
CA PRO A 221 16.16 5.64 6.10
C PRO A 221 15.12 4.58 6.42
N LEU A 222 14.21 4.89 7.35
CA LEU A 222 13.12 3.99 7.76
C LEU A 222 11.78 4.74 7.65
N ALA A 223 10.84 4.18 6.88
CA ALA A 223 9.51 4.74 6.68
C ALA A 223 8.41 3.69 6.84
N SER A 224 7.21 4.13 7.19
CA SER A 224 6.06 3.25 7.38
C SER A 224 4.76 3.96 7.00
N PRO A 225 4.46 4.14 5.71
CA PRO A 225 3.20 4.73 5.27
C PRO A 225 1.98 3.94 5.76
N CYS A 226 0.93 4.66 6.15
CA CYS A 226 -0.32 4.09 6.60
C CYS A 226 -1.48 4.82 5.88
N THR A 227 -1.68 4.49 4.60
CA THR A 227 -2.58 5.17 3.67
C THR A 227 -3.59 4.21 3.05
N ALA A 228 -4.19 3.39 3.92
CA ALA A 228 -5.16 2.36 3.56
C ALA A 228 -4.65 1.46 2.41
N CYS A 229 -5.45 1.25 1.36
CA CYS A 229 -5.10 0.32 0.27
C CYS A 229 -3.95 0.81 -0.62
N ALA A 230 -3.58 2.10 -0.57
CA ALA A 230 -2.45 2.67 -1.31
C ALA A 230 -1.11 2.58 -0.55
N ALA A 231 -1.13 2.09 0.71
CA ALA A 231 0.00 2.22 1.63
C ALA A 231 1.31 1.62 1.10
N SER A 232 1.30 0.40 0.58
CA SER A 232 2.53 -0.24 0.10
C SER A 232 3.00 0.24 -1.27
N ALA A 233 2.11 0.71 -2.14
CA ALA A 233 2.53 1.42 -3.35
C ALA A 233 3.25 2.73 -2.99
N MET A 234 2.74 3.46 -1.98
CA MET A 234 3.45 4.63 -1.45
C MET A 234 4.80 4.27 -0.82
N ALA A 235 4.91 3.15 -0.11
CA ALA A 235 6.19 2.69 0.45
C ALA A 235 7.23 2.40 -0.64
N VAL A 236 6.82 1.79 -1.75
CA VAL A 236 7.69 1.58 -2.93
C VAL A 236 8.12 2.93 -3.53
N GLY A 237 7.17 3.86 -3.68
CA GLY A 237 7.45 5.22 -4.20
C GLY A 237 8.37 6.05 -3.27
N GLU A 238 8.19 5.98 -1.95
CA GLU A 238 9.08 6.63 -0.98
C GLU A 238 10.51 6.06 -1.03
N GLY A 239 10.65 4.74 -1.20
CA GLY A 239 11.96 4.11 -1.41
C GLY A 239 12.61 4.54 -2.71
N TYR A 240 11.84 4.61 -3.80
CA TYR A 240 12.28 5.14 -5.08
C TYR A 240 12.81 6.57 -4.95
N ASP A 241 12.06 7.45 -4.28
CA ASP A 241 12.50 8.82 -4.03
C ASP A 241 13.73 8.90 -3.12
N ALA A 242 13.82 8.05 -2.09
CA ALA A 242 14.98 8.02 -1.21
C ALA A 242 16.28 7.69 -1.97
N ILE A 243 16.23 6.75 -2.90
CA ILE A 243 17.37 6.37 -3.75
C ILE A 243 17.68 7.49 -4.75
N ARG A 244 16.69 8.01 -5.47
CA ARG A 244 16.87 9.12 -6.43
C ARG A 244 17.52 10.34 -5.79
N LEU A 245 17.14 10.65 -4.55
CA LEU A 245 17.67 11.78 -3.79
C LEU A 245 19.03 11.48 -3.11
N GLY A 246 19.61 10.29 -3.34
CA GLY A 246 20.90 9.90 -2.77
C GLY A 246 20.89 9.66 -1.26
N ARG A 247 19.72 9.49 -0.65
CA ARG A 247 19.54 9.22 0.79
C ARG A 247 19.88 7.78 1.15
N ALA A 248 19.76 6.86 0.20
CA ALA A 248 20.10 5.45 0.30
C ALA A 248 20.64 4.93 -1.04
N GLU A 249 21.38 3.81 -1.01
CA GLU A 249 21.71 3.02 -2.19
C GLU A 249 20.71 1.87 -2.38
N VAL A 250 20.21 1.34 -1.29
CA VAL A 250 19.25 0.22 -1.28
C VAL A 250 18.09 0.53 -0.34
N MET A 251 16.87 0.23 -0.78
CA MET A 251 15.67 0.29 0.04
C MET A 251 14.85 -0.99 -0.10
N LEU A 252 14.55 -1.64 1.02
CA LEU A 252 13.58 -2.73 1.07
C LEU A 252 12.18 -2.12 1.21
N CYS A 253 11.38 -2.19 0.14
CA CYS A 253 10.12 -1.48 0.04
C CYS A 253 8.94 -2.41 -0.13
N GLY A 254 7.87 -2.19 0.60
CA GLY A 254 6.70 -3.03 0.48
C GLY A 254 5.64 -2.79 1.53
N GLY A 255 4.90 -3.83 1.85
CA GLY A 255 3.89 -3.76 2.90
C GLY A 255 3.38 -5.11 3.33
N SER A 256 2.70 -5.11 4.45
CA SER A 256 2.15 -6.31 5.07
C SER A 256 0.80 -6.03 5.73
N GLU A 257 -0.07 -7.01 5.70
CA GLU A 257 -1.40 -6.94 6.33
C GLU A 257 -1.83 -8.29 6.87
N ALA A 258 -2.44 -8.32 8.06
CA ALA A 258 -3.05 -9.49 8.66
C ALA A 258 -4.41 -9.14 9.27
N GLY A 259 -5.30 -8.61 8.41
CA GLY A 259 -6.59 -8.04 8.80
C GLY A 259 -7.72 -9.05 8.99
N ILE A 260 -7.52 -10.35 8.72
CA ILE A 260 -8.58 -11.36 8.84
C ILE A 260 -8.80 -11.70 10.31
N THR A 261 -9.57 -10.83 10.97
CA THR A 261 -9.96 -10.93 12.39
C THR A 261 -11.46 -10.71 12.54
N PRO A 262 -12.10 -11.23 13.62
CA PRO A 262 -13.53 -10.99 13.86
C PRO A 262 -13.90 -9.50 13.85
N LEU A 263 -13.05 -8.67 14.45
CA LEU A 263 -13.28 -7.21 14.56
C LEU A 263 -13.24 -6.53 13.18
N ALA A 264 -12.18 -6.74 12.41
CA ALA A 264 -12.04 -6.10 11.12
C ALA A 264 -13.07 -6.61 10.11
N MET A 265 -13.32 -7.93 10.07
CA MET A 265 -14.37 -8.51 9.23
C MET A 265 -15.76 -7.93 9.56
N ALA A 266 -16.10 -7.79 10.84
CA ALA A 266 -17.37 -7.19 11.26
C ALA A 266 -17.46 -5.71 10.85
N GLY A 267 -16.36 -4.95 11.00
CA GLY A 267 -16.28 -3.54 10.60
C GLY A 267 -16.53 -3.33 9.11
N PHE A 268 -15.79 -4.04 8.25
CA PHE A 268 -15.97 -3.95 6.80
C PHE A 268 -17.33 -4.50 6.32
N ALA A 269 -17.84 -5.56 6.96
CA ALA A 269 -19.17 -6.06 6.68
C ALA A 269 -20.28 -5.06 7.04
N ALA A 270 -20.14 -4.32 8.16
CA ALA A 270 -21.05 -3.27 8.57
C ALA A 270 -21.08 -2.10 7.57
N MET A 271 -19.94 -1.80 6.95
CA MET A 271 -19.81 -0.82 5.85
C MET A 271 -20.38 -1.33 4.52
N ARG A 272 -20.76 -2.61 4.43
CA ARG A 272 -21.19 -3.27 3.18
C ARG A 272 -20.10 -3.25 2.09
N ALA A 273 -18.84 -3.26 2.49
CA ALA A 273 -17.71 -3.24 1.57
C ALA A 273 -17.27 -4.65 1.12
N LEU A 274 -17.67 -5.70 1.88
CA LEU A 274 -17.30 -7.08 1.60
C LEU A 274 -18.36 -7.83 0.78
N SER A 275 -17.88 -8.69 -0.11
CA SER A 275 -18.74 -9.65 -0.81
C SER A 275 -19.44 -10.60 0.19
N ARG A 276 -20.69 -10.92 -0.12
CA ARG A 276 -21.53 -11.85 0.68
C ARG A 276 -21.74 -13.20 0.00
N ARG A 277 -20.99 -13.53 -1.02
CA ARG A 277 -21.04 -14.82 -1.72
C ARG A 277 -20.43 -15.95 -0.90
N ASN A 278 -20.96 -16.15 0.31
CA ASN A 278 -20.47 -17.15 1.27
C ASN A 278 -20.55 -18.59 0.75
N ASP A 279 -21.45 -18.86 -0.19
CA ASP A 279 -21.71 -20.21 -0.71
C ASP A 279 -20.79 -20.57 -1.90
N ASP A 280 -20.09 -19.58 -2.46
CA ASP A 280 -19.10 -19.75 -3.53
C ASP A 280 -17.89 -18.84 -3.31
N PRO A 281 -17.01 -19.17 -2.35
CA PRO A 281 -15.88 -18.35 -1.98
C PRO A 281 -14.88 -18.10 -3.10
N ALA A 282 -14.66 -19.10 -3.96
CA ALA A 282 -13.66 -19.04 -5.03
C ALA A 282 -14.02 -18.02 -6.13
N SER A 283 -15.33 -17.79 -6.35
CA SER A 283 -15.85 -16.84 -7.35
C SER A 283 -16.30 -15.51 -6.75
N ALA A 284 -16.11 -15.30 -5.45
CA ALA A 284 -16.64 -14.14 -4.74
C ALA A 284 -15.92 -12.83 -5.10
N SER A 285 -14.58 -12.86 -5.25
CA SER A 285 -13.81 -11.74 -5.76
C SER A 285 -13.83 -11.76 -7.30
N ARG A 286 -14.50 -10.79 -7.90
CA ARG A 286 -14.76 -10.75 -9.35
C ARG A 286 -14.62 -9.34 -9.92
N PRO A 287 -13.38 -8.81 -10.00
CA PRO A 287 -13.14 -7.45 -10.46
C PRO A 287 -13.73 -7.21 -11.86
N PHE A 288 -14.36 -6.04 -12.06
CA PHE A 288 -15.01 -5.58 -13.28
C PHE A 288 -16.25 -6.36 -13.74
N ASP A 289 -16.54 -7.54 -13.16
CA ASP A 289 -17.74 -8.32 -13.51
C ASP A 289 -19.03 -7.61 -13.05
N ALA A 290 -20.08 -7.70 -13.86
CA ALA A 290 -21.37 -7.09 -13.56
C ALA A 290 -22.02 -7.59 -12.27
N GLY A 291 -21.66 -8.80 -11.85
CA GLY A 291 -22.16 -9.43 -10.62
C GLY A 291 -21.29 -9.19 -9.38
N ARG A 292 -20.31 -8.27 -9.42
CA ARG A 292 -19.49 -7.92 -8.25
C ARG A 292 -20.33 -7.27 -7.15
N ASP A 293 -20.06 -7.60 -5.88
CA ASP A 293 -20.85 -7.15 -4.74
C ASP A 293 -20.02 -6.69 -3.54
N GLY A 294 -18.71 -6.48 -3.74
CA GLY A 294 -17.76 -6.09 -2.73
C GLY A 294 -16.47 -6.87 -2.80
N PHE A 295 -15.45 -6.47 -2.06
CA PHE A 295 -14.16 -7.16 -2.06
C PHE A 295 -14.17 -8.38 -1.13
N VAL A 296 -13.28 -9.33 -1.40
CA VAL A 296 -12.92 -10.42 -0.48
C VAL A 296 -11.64 -10.02 0.23
N MET A 297 -11.62 -10.06 1.57
CA MET A 297 -10.42 -9.70 2.33
C MET A 297 -9.32 -10.72 2.11
N GLY A 298 -8.11 -10.25 1.81
CA GLY A 298 -6.88 -11.02 1.75
C GLY A 298 -5.91 -10.63 2.87
N GLU A 299 -4.89 -11.44 3.10
CA GLU A 299 -3.76 -11.14 3.97
C GLU A 299 -2.44 -11.51 3.29
N GLY A 300 -1.31 -10.97 3.78
CA GLY A 300 0.01 -11.30 3.27
C GLY A 300 0.99 -10.13 3.31
N ALA A 301 2.08 -10.28 2.59
CA ALA A 301 3.10 -9.25 2.41
C ALA A 301 3.83 -9.42 1.09
N ALA A 302 4.38 -8.32 0.56
CA ALA A 302 5.45 -8.36 -0.41
C ALA A 302 6.48 -7.28 -0.10
N VAL A 303 7.74 -7.58 -0.41
CA VAL A 303 8.88 -6.68 -0.31
C VAL A 303 9.69 -6.76 -1.60
N LEU A 304 10.00 -5.61 -2.16
CA LEU A 304 10.91 -5.43 -3.28
C LEU A 304 12.21 -4.82 -2.76
N VAL A 305 13.36 -5.33 -3.21
CA VAL A 305 14.64 -4.64 -3.04
C VAL A 305 14.77 -3.65 -4.18
N LEU A 306 14.71 -2.37 -3.85
CA LEU A 306 15.01 -1.26 -4.75
C LEU A 306 16.47 -0.88 -4.58
N GLU A 307 17.17 -0.66 -5.69
CA GLU A 307 18.61 -0.41 -5.67
C GLU A 307 19.00 0.62 -6.73
N GLU A 308 19.99 1.45 -6.44
CA GLU A 308 20.58 2.35 -7.42
C GLU A 308 21.28 1.51 -8.50
N LEU A 309 21.06 1.84 -9.78
CA LEU A 309 21.51 1.02 -10.90
C LEU A 309 23.04 0.84 -10.94
N GLY A 310 23.81 1.89 -10.63
CA GLY A 310 25.29 1.82 -10.59
C GLY A 310 25.77 0.89 -9.47
N HIS A 311 25.13 0.97 -8.30
CA HIS A 311 25.37 0.08 -7.16
C HIS A 311 25.04 -1.39 -7.54
N ALA A 312 23.87 -1.64 -8.11
CA ALA A 312 23.45 -2.97 -8.56
C ALA A 312 24.45 -3.57 -9.57
N ARG A 313 24.88 -2.78 -10.56
CA ARG A 313 25.87 -3.21 -11.57
C ARG A 313 27.24 -3.50 -10.96
N ALA A 314 27.69 -2.66 -10.02
CA ALA A 314 29.00 -2.81 -9.37
C ALA A 314 29.14 -4.14 -8.62
N ARG A 315 28.04 -4.65 -8.04
CA ARG A 315 28.01 -5.96 -7.37
C ARG A 315 27.53 -7.11 -8.25
N GLY A 316 27.22 -6.85 -9.53
CA GLY A 316 26.74 -7.88 -10.47
C GLY A 316 25.34 -8.41 -10.16
N ALA A 317 24.48 -7.56 -9.59
CA ALA A 317 23.12 -7.95 -9.23
C ALA A 317 22.27 -8.30 -10.44
N ARG A 318 21.40 -9.30 -10.30
CA ARG A 318 20.31 -9.53 -11.23
C ARG A 318 19.32 -8.36 -11.14
N VAL A 319 18.88 -7.82 -12.26
CA VAL A 319 17.85 -6.79 -12.33
C VAL A 319 16.58 -7.39 -12.93
N TYR A 320 15.46 -7.23 -12.24
CA TYR A 320 14.15 -7.68 -12.68
C TYR A 320 13.44 -6.65 -13.59
N ALA A 321 13.42 -5.41 -13.13
CA ALA A 321 12.75 -4.29 -13.79
C ALA A 321 13.31 -2.97 -13.25
N GLU A 322 12.90 -1.84 -13.83
CA GLU A 322 13.20 -0.49 -13.33
C GLU A 322 11.92 0.15 -12.79
N VAL A 323 12.00 0.82 -11.65
CA VAL A 323 10.97 1.75 -11.19
C VAL A 323 11.22 3.07 -11.92
N GLY A 324 10.39 3.36 -12.89
CA GLY A 324 10.59 4.50 -13.80
C GLY A 324 9.85 5.77 -13.36
N GLY A 325 8.82 5.66 -12.49
CA GLY A 325 8.05 6.81 -12.06
C GLY A 325 7.08 6.52 -10.94
N TYR A 326 6.71 7.56 -10.22
CA TYR A 326 5.80 7.54 -9.09
C TYR A 326 4.83 8.72 -9.16
N GLY A 327 3.53 8.46 -9.01
CA GLY A 327 2.49 9.47 -9.07
C GLY A 327 1.55 9.41 -7.88
N LEU A 328 1.29 10.58 -7.29
CA LEU A 328 0.40 10.75 -6.14
C LEU A 328 -0.70 11.75 -6.43
N SER A 329 -1.86 11.53 -5.82
CA SER A 329 -2.93 12.52 -5.73
C SER A 329 -3.89 12.22 -4.58
N SER A 330 -4.82 13.13 -4.32
CA SER A 330 -5.93 12.93 -3.39
C SER A 330 -7.25 13.25 -4.08
N ASP A 331 -8.31 12.46 -3.83
CA ASP A 331 -9.65 12.73 -4.35
C ASP A 331 -10.29 13.97 -3.70
N SER A 332 -10.07 14.16 -2.40
CA SER A 332 -10.73 15.21 -1.61
C SER A 332 -12.27 15.19 -1.76
N PHE A 333 -12.86 13.98 -1.80
CA PHE A 333 -14.27 13.76 -2.09
C PHE A 333 -15.03 13.16 -0.88
N HIS A 334 -14.70 11.91 -0.50
CA HIS A 334 -15.39 11.20 0.59
C HIS A 334 -14.40 10.31 1.34
N MET A 335 -14.76 9.90 2.59
CA MET A 335 -13.84 9.08 3.40
C MET A 335 -13.63 7.65 2.89
N THR A 336 -14.58 7.10 2.14
CA THR A 336 -14.54 5.71 1.66
C THR A 336 -14.91 5.53 0.19
N GLU A 337 -15.64 6.48 -0.40
CA GLU A 337 -16.06 6.42 -1.80
C GLU A 337 -15.08 7.18 -2.67
N PRO A 338 -14.67 6.65 -3.83
CA PRO A 338 -13.87 7.38 -4.81
C PRO A 338 -14.71 8.52 -5.44
N ASP A 339 -14.02 9.54 -5.96
CA ASP A 339 -14.66 10.54 -6.82
C ASP A 339 -15.22 9.86 -8.09
N PRO A 340 -16.55 9.84 -8.32
CA PRO A 340 -17.14 9.11 -9.44
C PRO A 340 -16.62 9.54 -10.81
N ALA A 341 -16.09 10.76 -10.93
CA ALA A 341 -15.46 11.26 -12.15
C ALA A 341 -14.03 10.71 -12.37
N GLY A 342 -13.47 9.97 -11.40
CA GLY A 342 -12.12 9.39 -11.49
C GLY A 342 -11.00 10.42 -11.58
N THR A 343 -11.28 11.69 -11.22
CA THR A 343 -10.33 12.80 -11.47
C THR A 343 -9.08 12.70 -10.64
N GLY A 344 -9.17 12.24 -9.37
CA GLY A 344 -8.03 12.00 -8.50
C GLY A 344 -7.13 10.88 -9.04
N GLN A 345 -7.73 9.73 -9.31
CA GLN A 345 -7.04 8.58 -9.89
C GLN A 345 -6.34 8.93 -11.21
N ALA A 346 -7.02 9.61 -12.12
CA ALA A 346 -6.43 10.08 -13.39
C ALA A 346 -5.27 11.06 -13.18
N ARG A 347 -5.31 11.90 -12.12
CA ARG A 347 -4.17 12.79 -11.77
C ARG A 347 -2.97 12.00 -11.32
N ALA A 348 -3.15 10.95 -10.49
CA ALA A 348 -2.05 10.08 -10.05
C ALA A 348 -1.41 9.35 -11.24
N ILE A 349 -2.20 8.78 -12.15
CA ILE A 349 -1.70 8.13 -13.36
C ILE A 349 -0.87 9.11 -14.20
N ARG A 350 -1.41 10.29 -14.50
CA ARG A 350 -0.69 11.31 -15.26
C ARG A 350 0.57 11.82 -14.53
N ALA A 351 0.56 11.82 -13.20
CA ALA A 351 1.74 12.21 -12.41
C ALA A 351 2.86 11.18 -12.55
N ALA A 352 2.55 9.87 -12.48
CA ALA A 352 3.52 8.80 -12.71
C ALA A 352 4.11 8.84 -14.13
N LEU A 353 3.26 9.06 -15.14
CA LEU A 353 3.72 9.21 -16.52
C LEU A 353 4.65 10.41 -16.71
N ARG A 354 4.33 11.55 -16.11
CA ARG A 354 5.19 12.75 -16.16
C ARG A 354 6.52 12.55 -15.43
N ASP A 355 6.48 11.94 -14.24
CA ASP A 355 7.70 11.64 -13.47
C ASP A 355 8.64 10.71 -14.27
N ALA A 356 8.06 9.75 -14.96
CA ALA A 356 8.79 8.83 -15.83
C ALA A 356 9.23 9.42 -17.18
N GLY A 357 8.70 10.57 -17.60
CA GLY A 357 8.91 11.09 -18.95
C GLY A 357 8.32 10.19 -20.05
N VAL A 358 7.22 9.47 -19.78
CA VAL A 358 6.57 8.49 -20.66
C VAL A 358 5.26 9.07 -21.21
N ALA A 359 5.01 8.85 -22.50
CA ALA A 359 3.73 9.20 -23.09
C ALA A 359 2.67 8.13 -22.77
N ALA A 360 1.40 8.53 -22.66
CA ALA A 360 0.30 7.61 -22.38
C ALA A 360 0.20 6.45 -23.40
N GLN A 361 0.57 6.72 -24.65
CA GLN A 361 0.58 5.75 -25.74
C GLN A 361 1.59 4.62 -25.57
N ASP A 362 2.62 4.82 -24.75
CA ASP A 362 3.68 3.84 -24.53
C ASP A 362 3.37 2.83 -23.42
N VAL A 363 2.21 2.96 -22.75
CA VAL A 363 1.80 2.04 -21.68
C VAL A 363 1.32 0.72 -22.27
N ASP A 364 1.99 -0.39 -21.95
CA ASP A 364 1.66 -1.71 -22.51
C ASP A 364 0.74 -2.53 -21.61
N TYR A 365 0.70 -2.23 -20.30
CA TYR A 365 -0.07 -3.00 -19.32
C TYR A 365 -0.49 -2.14 -18.12
N VAL A 366 -1.63 -2.46 -17.52
CA VAL A 366 -2.08 -1.90 -16.25
C VAL A 366 -2.44 -3.02 -15.27
N ASN A 367 -1.75 -3.09 -14.14
CA ASN A 367 -2.22 -3.80 -12.97
C ASN A 367 -3.17 -2.87 -12.21
N ALA A 368 -4.47 -3.15 -12.30
CA ALA A 368 -5.51 -2.30 -11.78
C ALA A 368 -5.70 -2.46 -10.27
N HIS A 369 -6.12 -1.41 -9.60
CA HIS A 369 -6.56 -1.49 -8.22
C HIS A 369 -7.81 -2.35 -8.08
N ALA A 370 -8.74 -2.27 -8.98
CA ALA A 370 -10.05 -2.92 -9.04
C ALA A 370 -10.27 -3.99 -7.96
N SER A 371 -11.04 -3.64 -6.94
CA SER A 371 -11.23 -4.47 -5.73
C SER A 371 -12.50 -5.33 -5.77
N SER A 372 -13.17 -5.45 -6.92
CA SER A 372 -14.49 -6.11 -7.03
C SER A 372 -15.62 -5.32 -6.33
N THR A 373 -15.47 -3.99 -6.25
CA THR A 373 -16.51 -3.09 -5.76
C THR A 373 -17.17 -2.37 -6.93
N GLU A 374 -18.48 -2.16 -6.84
CA GLU A 374 -19.25 -1.53 -7.92
C GLU A 374 -18.68 -0.15 -8.33
N LEU A 375 -18.53 0.74 -7.33
CA LEU A 375 -18.03 2.10 -7.57
C LEU A 375 -16.52 2.13 -7.89
N GLY A 376 -15.70 1.33 -7.19
CA GLY A 376 -14.25 1.36 -7.35
C GLY A 376 -13.82 1.00 -8.76
N ASP A 377 -14.33 -0.12 -9.27
CA ASP A 377 -13.93 -0.68 -10.56
C ASP A 377 -14.45 0.20 -11.72
N THR A 378 -15.69 0.72 -11.60
CA THR A 378 -16.26 1.67 -12.57
C THR A 378 -15.46 2.97 -12.61
N THR A 379 -15.11 3.52 -11.43
CA THR A 379 -14.35 4.78 -11.35
C THR A 379 -12.95 4.63 -11.93
N GLU A 380 -12.28 3.50 -11.68
CA GLU A 380 -10.96 3.23 -12.26
C GLU A 380 -11.01 3.11 -13.79
N THR A 381 -12.07 2.50 -14.34
CA THR A 381 -12.33 2.46 -15.79
C THR A 381 -12.42 3.88 -16.38
N VAL A 382 -13.18 4.77 -15.72
CA VAL A 382 -13.29 6.19 -16.14
C VAL A 382 -11.93 6.90 -16.04
N ALA A 383 -11.18 6.67 -14.96
CA ALA A 383 -9.88 7.28 -14.72
C ALA A 383 -8.83 6.86 -15.76
N LEU A 384 -8.80 5.58 -16.14
CA LEU A 384 -7.90 5.06 -17.17
C LEU A 384 -8.19 5.68 -18.54
N LYS A 385 -9.46 5.75 -18.94
CA LYS A 385 -9.87 6.44 -20.17
C LYS A 385 -9.47 7.92 -20.16
N ALA A 386 -9.69 8.59 -19.03
CA ALA A 386 -9.33 10.00 -18.88
C ALA A 386 -7.81 10.21 -18.92
N ALA A 387 -7.02 9.31 -18.34
CA ALA A 387 -5.57 9.46 -18.25
C ALA A 387 -4.82 9.06 -19.51
N LEU A 388 -5.19 7.93 -20.12
CA LEU A 388 -4.51 7.36 -21.29
C LEU A 388 -5.12 7.81 -22.62
N GLY A 389 -6.36 8.28 -22.60
CA GLY A 389 -7.19 8.48 -23.79
C GLY A 389 -8.03 7.25 -24.12
N GLU A 390 -9.22 7.46 -24.67
CA GLU A 390 -10.23 6.41 -24.89
C GLU A 390 -9.70 5.23 -25.72
N GLU A 391 -9.05 5.52 -26.85
CA GLU A 391 -8.52 4.52 -27.77
C GLU A 391 -7.40 3.70 -27.13
N LYS A 392 -6.44 4.36 -26.47
CA LYS A 392 -5.33 3.68 -25.79
C LYS A 392 -5.81 2.83 -24.63
N ALA A 393 -6.71 3.35 -23.79
CA ALA A 393 -7.27 2.59 -22.67
C ALA A 393 -7.97 1.30 -23.13
N ARG A 394 -8.67 1.34 -24.28
CA ARG A 394 -9.35 0.16 -24.86
C ARG A 394 -8.40 -0.88 -25.43
N SER A 395 -7.22 -0.48 -25.89
CA SER A 395 -6.23 -1.38 -26.49
C SER A 395 -5.16 -1.86 -25.50
N THR A 396 -5.10 -1.29 -24.30
CA THR A 396 -4.14 -1.69 -23.26
C THR A 396 -4.70 -2.85 -22.45
N PRO A 397 -3.97 -3.98 -22.31
CA PRO A 397 -4.32 -5.06 -21.39
C PRO A 397 -4.37 -4.55 -19.95
N ILE A 398 -5.45 -4.84 -19.25
CA ILE A 398 -5.68 -4.47 -17.86
C ILE A 398 -6.00 -5.73 -17.09
N SER A 399 -5.45 -5.93 -15.90
CA SER A 399 -5.91 -7.00 -15.01
C SER A 399 -5.90 -6.62 -13.55
N SER A 400 -6.79 -7.24 -12.76
CA SER A 400 -6.75 -7.19 -11.32
C SER A 400 -6.51 -8.57 -10.75
N ILE A 401 -5.39 -8.73 -10.06
CA ILE A 401 -5.04 -9.98 -9.38
C ILE A 401 -5.88 -10.23 -8.11
N LYS A 402 -6.68 -9.25 -7.70
CA LYS A 402 -7.55 -9.38 -6.53
C LYS A 402 -8.67 -10.40 -6.72
N GLY A 403 -9.00 -10.76 -7.97
CA GLY A 403 -9.83 -11.94 -8.25
C GLY A 403 -9.27 -13.21 -7.62
N ALA A 404 -7.95 -13.38 -7.68
CA ALA A 404 -7.23 -14.58 -7.25
C ALA A 404 -6.84 -14.58 -5.75
N ILE A 405 -6.34 -13.45 -5.24
CA ILE A 405 -5.77 -13.35 -3.87
C ILE A 405 -6.62 -12.54 -2.90
N GLY A 406 -7.78 -12.03 -3.33
CA GLY A 406 -8.55 -11.06 -2.56
C GLY A 406 -7.82 -9.72 -2.45
N HIS A 407 -8.34 -8.84 -1.59
CA HIS A 407 -7.75 -7.53 -1.33
C HIS A 407 -6.90 -7.55 -0.06
N CYS A 408 -5.58 -7.56 -0.20
CA CYS A 408 -4.61 -7.58 0.90
C CYS A 408 -4.40 -6.19 1.55
N LEU A 409 -5.34 -5.26 1.39
CA LEU A 409 -5.36 -3.91 2.00
C LEU A 409 -4.01 -3.19 1.89
N GLY A 410 -3.35 -2.91 3.04
CA GLY A 410 -2.08 -2.20 3.06
C GLY A 410 -0.91 -2.92 2.37
N ALA A 411 -0.99 -4.23 2.19
CA ALA A 411 -0.01 -5.02 1.45
C ALA A 411 -0.27 -5.06 -0.07
N ALA A 412 -1.48 -4.70 -0.53
CA ALA A 412 -1.92 -4.94 -1.89
C ALA A 412 -0.98 -4.33 -2.96
N GLY A 413 -0.64 -3.06 -2.83
CA GLY A 413 0.18 -2.37 -3.84
C GLY A 413 1.58 -2.96 -4.01
N ALA A 414 2.19 -3.53 -2.95
CA ALA A 414 3.48 -4.19 -3.05
C ALA A 414 3.38 -5.57 -3.73
N VAL A 415 2.34 -6.36 -3.41
CA VAL A 415 2.08 -7.63 -4.09
C VAL A 415 1.82 -7.38 -5.57
N GLU A 416 1.02 -6.35 -5.90
CA GLU A 416 0.72 -5.93 -7.26
C GLU A 416 1.95 -5.43 -8.00
N ALA A 417 2.82 -4.64 -7.35
CA ALA A 417 4.09 -4.21 -7.92
C ALA A 417 5.02 -5.40 -8.22
N ALA A 418 5.16 -6.36 -7.28
CA ALA A 418 5.99 -7.56 -7.48
C ALA A 418 5.44 -8.43 -8.63
N VAL A 419 4.13 -8.60 -8.73
CA VAL A 419 3.47 -9.30 -9.85
C VAL A 419 3.67 -8.56 -11.16
N THR A 420 3.59 -7.21 -11.16
CA THR A 420 3.83 -6.40 -12.36
C THR A 420 5.27 -6.51 -12.85
N VAL A 421 6.24 -6.55 -11.93
CA VAL A 421 7.66 -6.83 -12.26
C VAL A 421 7.83 -8.18 -12.96
N LEU A 422 7.15 -9.23 -12.47
CA LEU A 422 7.18 -10.55 -13.12
C LEU A 422 6.44 -10.56 -14.46
N ALA A 423 5.33 -9.83 -14.59
CA ALA A 423 4.61 -9.68 -15.85
C ALA A 423 5.50 -9.06 -16.94
N LEU A 424 6.23 -7.99 -16.62
CA LEU A 424 7.22 -7.36 -17.51
C LEU A 424 8.34 -8.33 -17.89
N ARG A 425 8.90 -9.05 -16.90
CA ARG A 425 10.01 -9.97 -17.12
C ARG A 425 9.65 -11.15 -18.02
N GLU A 426 8.46 -11.71 -17.83
CA GLU A 426 8.02 -12.92 -18.54
C GLU A 426 7.16 -12.62 -19.78
N ASN A 427 6.83 -11.34 -20.01
CA ASN A 427 5.96 -10.91 -21.10
C ASN A 427 4.59 -11.61 -21.05
N ILE A 428 3.98 -11.68 -19.86
CA ILE A 428 2.68 -12.30 -19.61
C ILE A 428 1.81 -11.34 -18.81
N ALA A 429 0.65 -10.95 -19.36
CA ALA A 429 -0.39 -10.26 -18.62
C ALA A 429 -1.19 -11.29 -17.79
N PRO A 430 -1.17 -11.21 -16.44
CA PRO A 430 -1.93 -12.14 -15.60
C PRO A 430 -3.44 -11.94 -15.76
N PRO A 431 -4.27 -12.96 -15.48
CA PRO A 431 -5.71 -12.87 -15.70
C PRO A 431 -6.43 -12.07 -14.60
N THR A 432 -7.54 -11.44 -14.98
CA THR A 432 -8.64 -11.10 -14.07
C THR A 432 -9.59 -12.28 -14.05
N ILE A 433 -9.54 -13.11 -13.02
CA ILE A 433 -10.40 -14.27 -12.90
C ILE A 433 -11.81 -13.90 -12.44
N ASN A 434 -12.77 -14.83 -12.65
CA ASN A 434 -14.19 -14.65 -12.31
C ASN A 434 -14.91 -13.57 -13.10
N TYR A 435 -14.36 -13.18 -14.27
CA TYR A 435 -14.98 -12.23 -15.19
C TYR A 435 -15.89 -12.98 -16.17
N GLU A 436 -17.17 -13.09 -15.84
CA GLU A 436 -18.16 -13.89 -16.57
C GLU A 436 -19.22 -13.04 -17.24
N ASN A 437 -19.60 -11.92 -16.62
CA ASN A 437 -20.67 -11.05 -17.05
C ASN A 437 -20.14 -9.66 -17.35
N LEU A 438 -20.36 -9.22 -18.58
CA LEU A 438 -19.95 -7.88 -19.02
C LEU A 438 -20.73 -6.80 -18.27
N ASP A 439 -20.01 -5.80 -17.77
CA ASP A 439 -20.58 -4.56 -17.25
C ASP A 439 -20.35 -3.44 -18.27
N ALA A 440 -21.43 -2.81 -18.73
CA ALA A 440 -21.34 -1.72 -19.69
C ALA A 440 -20.55 -0.49 -19.17
N SER A 441 -20.41 -0.36 -17.85
CA SER A 441 -19.61 0.68 -17.21
C SER A 441 -18.12 0.32 -17.13
N CYS A 442 -17.79 -0.95 -17.36
CA CYS A 442 -16.44 -1.51 -17.34
C CYS A 442 -16.17 -2.15 -18.73
N ASP A 443 -15.81 -1.33 -19.71
CA ASP A 443 -15.78 -1.70 -21.14
C ASP A 443 -14.36 -1.67 -21.76
N LEU A 444 -13.34 -2.00 -20.95
CA LEU A 444 -11.94 -2.09 -21.38
C LEU A 444 -11.50 -3.57 -21.56
N ASP A 445 -10.24 -3.79 -21.91
CA ASP A 445 -9.66 -5.14 -22.05
C ASP A 445 -9.11 -5.64 -20.71
N TYR A 446 -9.90 -6.39 -19.96
CA TYR A 446 -9.56 -6.82 -18.59
C TYR A 446 -8.81 -8.16 -18.48
N VAL A 447 -8.21 -8.67 -19.55
CA VAL A 447 -7.49 -9.96 -19.58
C VAL A 447 -8.30 -11.07 -18.89
N SER A 448 -9.47 -11.36 -19.42
CA SER A 448 -10.49 -12.18 -18.74
C SER A 448 -10.09 -13.65 -18.60
N ASN A 449 -10.06 -14.14 -17.37
CA ASN A 449 -9.95 -15.53 -16.91
C ASN A 449 -8.68 -16.31 -17.29
N GLU A 450 -7.97 -15.95 -18.35
CA GLU A 450 -6.78 -16.64 -18.83
C GLU A 450 -5.61 -15.65 -18.97
N ALA A 451 -4.41 -16.05 -18.50
CA ALA A 451 -3.20 -15.27 -18.70
C ALA A 451 -2.87 -15.15 -20.19
N ARG A 452 -2.38 -13.99 -20.62
CA ARG A 452 -2.14 -13.72 -22.03
C ARG A 452 -0.69 -13.29 -22.27
N PRO A 453 0.06 -13.95 -23.20
CA PRO A 453 1.33 -13.45 -23.68
C PRO A 453 1.14 -12.06 -24.30
N ALA A 454 1.99 -11.11 -23.96
CA ALA A 454 1.98 -9.75 -24.47
C ALA A 454 3.40 -9.16 -24.36
N GLU A 455 3.80 -8.37 -25.34
CA GLU A 455 5.06 -7.61 -25.26
C GLU A 455 4.86 -6.45 -24.27
N LEU A 456 5.51 -6.53 -23.11
CA LEU A 456 5.33 -5.61 -22.00
C LEU A 456 6.64 -4.89 -21.69
N ASN A 457 6.72 -3.60 -21.99
CA ASN A 457 7.90 -2.77 -21.70
C ASN A 457 7.61 -1.73 -20.63
N ILE A 458 6.38 -1.18 -20.61
CA ILE A 458 5.95 -0.15 -19.67
C ILE A 458 4.62 -0.56 -19.05
N ALA A 459 4.62 -0.68 -17.73
CA ALA A 459 3.45 -1.05 -16.96
C ALA A 459 3.11 -0.04 -15.86
N LEU A 460 1.83 0.15 -15.60
CA LEU A 460 1.32 0.89 -14.45
C LEU A 460 0.82 -0.09 -13.38
N SER A 461 1.09 0.19 -12.11
CA SER A 461 0.47 -0.48 -10.97
C SER A 461 -0.30 0.56 -10.16
N ASN A 462 -1.62 0.43 -10.14
CA ASN A 462 -2.54 1.39 -9.53
C ASN A 462 -2.93 0.96 -8.11
N SER A 463 -2.95 1.90 -7.17
CA SER A 463 -3.42 1.67 -5.82
C SER A 463 -4.24 2.86 -5.34
N PHE A 464 -5.54 2.63 -5.08
CA PHE A 464 -6.49 3.66 -4.67
C PHE A 464 -7.10 3.31 -3.31
N GLY A 465 -6.87 4.15 -2.31
CA GLY A 465 -7.21 3.86 -0.92
C GLY A 465 -8.33 4.72 -0.35
N PHE A 466 -8.99 4.20 0.67
CA PHE A 466 -9.89 4.99 1.50
C PHE A 466 -9.21 6.28 1.98
N GLY A 467 -9.99 7.36 2.16
CA GLY A 467 -9.46 8.69 2.40
C GLY A 467 -9.06 9.44 1.11
N GLY A 468 -9.28 8.81 -0.06
CA GLY A 468 -8.95 9.39 -1.37
C GLY A 468 -7.44 9.37 -1.66
N HIS A 469 -6.68 8.47 -1.07
CA HIS A 469 -5.26 8.27 -1.37
C HIS A 469 -5.08 7.53 -2.67
N ASN A 470 -4.45 8.16 -3.66
CA ASN A 470 -4.14 7.57 -4.95
C ASN A 470 -2.63 7.50 -5.14
N ALA A 471 -2.10 6.30 -5.42
CA ALA A 471 -0.71 6.05 -5.74
C ALA A 471 -0.60 5.20 -7.00
N VAL A 472 0.31 5.56 -7.89
CA VAL A 472 0.58 4.83 -9.13
C VAL A 472 2.09 4.68 -9.27
N LEU A 473 2.53 3.45 -9.48
CA LEU A 473 3.90 3.13 -9.84
C LEU A 473 3.96 2.88 -11.35
N LEU A 474 4.98 3.43 -12.00
CA LEU A 474 5.35 3.10 -13.36
C LEU A 474 6.60 2.22 -13.33
N LEU A 475 6.49 1.04 -13.89
CA LEU A 475 7.55 0.05 -13.98
C LEU A 475 7.94 -0.15 -15.45
N ARG A 476 9.23 -0.40 -15.68
CA ARG A 476 9.78 -0.66 -17.03
C ARG A 476 10.51 -1.99 -17.06
N SER A 477 10.44 -2.68 -18.19
CA SER A 477 11.36 -3.79 -18.47
C SER A 477 12.80 -3.29 -18.43
N TYR A 478 13.69 -4.16 -17.98
CA TYR A 478 15.13 -3.88 -17.97
C TYR A 478 15.85 -4.80 -18.93
N GLU A 479 16.57 -4.20 -19.89
CA GLU A 479 17.44 -4.91 -20.81
C GLU A 479 18.89 -4.58 -20.50
N ASP A 480 19.71 -5.60 -20.19
CA ASP A 480 21.14 -5.43 -20.02
C ASP A 480 21.82 -5.10 -21.36
N GLY A 481 22.26 -3.84 -21.50
CA GLY A 481 23.27 -3.48 -22.47
C GLY A 481 22.86 -3.38 -23.94
N ARG A 482 21.58 -3.35 -24.31
CA ARG A 482 21.18 -2.84 -25.61
C ARG A 482 21.01 -1.31 -25.52
N ALA A 483 22.16 -0.61 -25.65
CA ALA A 483 22.11 0.79 -26.06
C ALA A 483 21.21 0.85 -27.31
N THR A 484 20.11 1.59 -27.22
CA THR A 484 19.37 2.03 -28.39
C THR A 484 20.32 2.83 -29.27
N GLN A 485 21.03 2.15 -30.16
CA GLN A 485 21.49 2.73 -31.39
C GLN A 485 20.26 2.91 -32.27
N ASN A 486 19.54 3.95 -32.06
CA ASN A 486 18.66 4.53 -33.08
C ASN A 486 18.95 6.00 -33.18
N SER A 487 19.69 6.28 -34.23
CA SER A 487 20.01 7.52 -34.91
C SER A 487 18.78 8.36 -35.22
#